data_5cfb6db661c5518bcd701115808d3a82
#
_entry.id   5cfb6db661c5518bcd701115808d3a82
#
_cell.length_a   1.000
_cell.length_b   1.000
_cell.length_c   1.000
_cell.angle_alpha   90.00
_cell.angle_beta   90.00
_cell.angle_gamma   90.00
#
_symmetry.space_group_name_H-M   'P 1'
#
loop_
_entity.id
_entity.type
_entity.pdbx_description
1 polymer ?
#
loop_
_entity_poly.entity_id
_entity_poly.type
_entity_poly.pdbx_seq_one_letter_code
_entity_poly.pdbx_strand_id
1 'polypeptide(L)'
;MNKKLLITILTLTVAIFTSSAYADTQKLIIESGDSAQSRQRAQMEKDQWKDTRTLRQKQNDRAEKEWDKKDAAIDDSYACQTSENLQAYWEPNTHRCLDRRTGRPVVP
;
A
#
# COMPACT_ATOMS: atom_id res chain seq x y z
N MET A 1 23.55 -23.42 47.41
CA MET A 1 22.98 -24.14 46.24
C MET A 1 23.89 -25.35 45.98
N ASN A 2 23.34 -26.55 46.03
CA ASN A 2 24.10 -27.77 45.86
C ASN A 2 24.56 -27.89 44.37
N LYS A 3 25.85 -28.08 44.16
CA LYS A 3 26.44 -28.25 42.80
C LYS A 3 25.77 -29.34 41.98
N LYS A 4 25.23 -30.36 42.62
CA LYS A 4 24.47 -31.46 42.02
C LYS A 4 23.13 -30.99 41.43
N LEU A 5 22.49 -30.01 42.04
CA LEU A 5 21.20 -29.46 41.63
C LEU A 5 21.39 -28.54 40.41
N LEU A 6 22.51 -27.81 40.33
CA LEU A 6 22.88 -26.99 39.17
C LEU A 6 23.18 -27.84 37.95
N ILE A 7 23.82 -29.00 38.11
CA ILE A 7 24.14 -29.90 37.00
C ILE A 7 22.85 -30.53 36.42
N THR A 8 21.90 -30.90 37.30
CA THR A 8 20.62 -31.45 36.82
C THR A 8 19.75 -30.44 36.10
N ILE A 9 19.77 -29.19 36.52
CA ILE A 9 19.04 -28.12 35.82
C ILE A 9 19.68 -27.82 34.46
N LEU A 10 21.02 -27.84 34.36
CA LEU A 10 21.74 -27.58 33.13
C LEU A 10 21.53 -28.69 32.11
N THR A 11 21.43 -29.94 32.53
CA THR A 11 21.15 -31.07 31.64
C THR A 11 19.71 -31.08 31.11
N LEU A 12 18.78 -30.58 31.92
CA LEU A 12 17.36 -30.52 31.49
C LEU A 12 17.11 -29.43 30.45
N THR A 13 17.87 -28.31 30.52
CA THR A 13 17.73 -27.21 29.53
C THR A 13 18.29 -27.56 28.17
N VAL A 14 19.30 -28.43 28.11
CA VAL A 14 19.89 -28.85 26.80
C VAL A 14 18.97 -29.82 26.07
N ALA A 15 18.14 -30.59 26.78
CA ALA A 15 17.22 -31.54 26.14
C ALA A 15 16.03 -30.89 25.39
N ILE A 16 15.73 -29.62 25.69
CA ILE A 16 14.60 -28.92 25.09
C ILE A 16 14.94 -28.34 23.70
N PHE A 17 16.24 -28.15 23.40
CA PHE A 17 16.68 -27.58 22.13
C PHE A 17 16.94 -28.61 21.02
N THR A 18 16.75 -29.90 21.29
CA THR A 18 16.86 -30.96 20.28
C THR A 18 15.52 -31.38 19.69
N SER A 19 14.51 -30.51 19.72
CA SER A 19 13.41 -30.65 18.77
C SER A 19 13.98 -30.35 17.39
N SER A 20 14.55 -31.36 16.77
CA SER A 20 14.84 -31.39 15.36
C SER A 20 13.59 -30.88 14.66
N ALA A 21 13.67 -29.67 14.12
CA ALA A 21 12.77 -29.31 13.04
C ALA A 21 13.03 -30.35 11.95
N TYR A 22 12.22 -31.39 11.95
CA TYR A 22 12.03 -32.17 10.75
C TYR A 22 11.39 -31.17 9.78
N ALA A 23 12.21 -30.46 9.05
CA ALA A 23 11.80 -29.87 7.81
C ALA A 23 11.33 -31.09 6.99
N ASP A 24 10.03 -31.32 7.00
CA ASP A 24 9.39 -32.20 6.06
C ASP A 24 9.72 -31.57 4.70
N THR A 25 10.83 -32.02 4.14
CA THR A 25 11.13 -31.78 2.73
C THR A 25 10.06 -32.57 2.01
N GLN A 26 8.89 -31.94 1.89
CA GLN A 26 7.92 -32.38 0.92
C GLN A 26 8.67 -32.40 -0.39
N LYS A 27 9.05 -33.62 -0.75
CA LYS A 27 9.59 -33.94 -2.05
C LYS A 27 8.63 -33.31 -3.04
N LEU A 28 9.01 -32.16 -3.59
CA LEU A 28 8.26 -31.52 -4.64
C LEU A 28 8.29 -32.49 -5.79
N ILE A 29 7.29 -33.39 -5.82
CA ILE A 29 7.05 -34.23 -6.97
C ILE A 29 6.63 -33.24 -8.04
N ILE A 30 7.58 -32.90 -8.91
CA ILE A 30 7.29 -32.20 -10.16
C ILE A 30 6.49 -33.24 -10.96
N GLU A 31 5.23 -33.40 -10.61
CA GLU A 31 4.28 -34.04 -11.47
C GLU A 31 4.28 -33.25 -12.77
N SER A 32 4.61 -33.92 -13.84
CA SER A 32 4.48 -33.38 -15.19
C SER A 32 3.16 -32.64 -15.29
N GLY A 33 3.18 -31.36 -15.66
CA GLY A 33 2.19 -30.31 -15.47
C GLY A 33 0.77 -30.52 -15.99
N ASP A 34 0.30 -31.76 -16.04
CA ASP A 34 -0.97 -32.13 -16.63
C ASP A 34 -2.00 -32.70 -15.64
N SER A 35 -1.70 -32.66 -14.34
CA SER A 35 -2.66 -33.07 -13.32
C SER A 35 -3.77 -32.03 -13.17
N ALA A 36 -5.01 -32.46 -12.90
CA ALA A 36 -6.14 -31.57 -12.66
C ALA A 36 -5.84 -30.57 -11.53
N GLN A 37 -5.04 -30.97 -10.55
CA GLN A 37 -4.63 -30.16 -9.42
C GLN A 37 -3.63 -29.05 -9.82
N SER A 38 -2.69 -29.33 -10.72
CA SER A 38 -1.76 -28.32 -11.22
C SER A 38 -2.47 -27.27 -12.07
N ARG A 39 -3.45 -27.68 -12.87
CA ARG A 39 -4.30 -26.76 -13.65
C ARG A 39 -5.13 -25.86 -12.73
N GLN A 40 -5.71 -26.40 -11.67
CA GLN A 40 -6.48 -25.64 -10.69
C GLN A 40 -5.60 -24.62 -9.96
N ARG A 41 -4.39 -24.98 -9.53
CA ARG A 41 -3.43 -24.07 -8.92
C ARG A 41 -3.04 -22.92 -9.86
N ALA A 42 -2.71 -23.25 -11.11
CA ALA A 42 -2.37 -22.27 -12.13
C ALA A 42 -3.53 -21.30 -12.40
N GLN A 43 -4.76 -21.80 -12.38
CA GLN A 43 -5.96 -20.95 -12.52
C GLN A 43 -6.12 -20.00 -11.35
N MET A 44 -6.04 -20.51 -10.12
CA MET A 44 -6.12 -19.69 -8.90
C MET A 44 -5.03 -18.61 -8.85
N GLU A 45 -3.80 -18.97 -9.20
CA GLU A 45 -2.69 -18.01 -9.27
C GLU A 45 -2.95 -16.92 -10.30
N LYS A 46 -3.43 -17.29 -11.47
CA LYS A 46 -3.80 -16.35 -12.52
C LYS A 46 -4.91 -15.39 -12.09
N ASP A 47 -5.91 -15.88 -11.37
CA ASP A 47 -7.01 -15.06 -10.87
C ASP A 47 -6.51 -14.08 -9.78
N GLN A 48 -5.66 -14.53 -8.86
CA GLN A 48 -5.02 -13.67 -7.87
C GLN A 48 -4.18 -12.55 -8.51
N TRP A 49 -3.41 -12.87 -9.54
CA TRP A 49 -2.63 -11.89 -10.29
C TRP A 49 -3.53 -10.86 -10.98
N LYS A 50 -4.63 -11.29 -11.55
CA LYS A 50 -5.62 -10.42 -12.18
C LYS A 50 -6.25 -9.46 -11.18
N ASP A 51 -6.66 -9.96 -10.01
CA ASP A 51 -7.25 -9.14 -8.96
C ASP A 51 -6.27 -8.13 -8.39
N THR A 52 -5.03 -8.55 -8.14
CA THR A 52 -3.96 -7.66 -7.67
C THR A 52 -3.66 -6.57 -8.68
N ARG A 53 -3.62 -6.90 -9.96
CA ARG A 53 -3.43 -5.92 -11.04
C ARG A 53 -4.56 -4.89 -11.07
N THR A 54 -5.79 -5.35 -10.97
CA THR A 54 -6.98 -4.48 -10.96
C THR A 54 -6.98 -3.54 -9.76
N LEU A 55 -6.60 -4.02 -8.57
CA LEU A 55 -6.45 -3.18 -7.39
C LEU A 55 -5.38 -2.10 -7.56
N ARG A 56 -4.22 -2.47 -8.09
CA ARG A 56 -3.14 -1.50 -8.37
C ARG A 56 -3.57 -0.44 -9.38
N GLN A 57 -4.25 -0.84 -10.43
CA GLN A 57 -4.80 0.11 -11.41
C GLN A 57 -5.74 1.10 -10.73
N LYS A 58 -6.70 0.63 -9.94
CA LYS A 58 -7.63 1.51 -9.21
C LYS A 58 -6.93 2.46 -8.23
N GLN A 59 -5.86 2.00 -7.58
CA GLN A 59 -5.05 2.86 -6.71
C GLN A 59 -4.30 3.93 -7.50
N ASN A 60 -3.69 3.56 -8.62
CA ASN A 60 -2.99 4.50 -9.49
C ASN A 60 -3.95 5.54 -10.07
N ASP A 61 -5.10 5.10 -10.59
CA ASP A 61 -6.12 6.02 -11.13
C ASP A 61 -6.63 7.01 -10.08
N ARG A 62 -6.74 6.57 -8.82
CA ARG A 62 -7.13 7.45 -7.71
C ARG A 62 -6.02 8.45 -7.39
N ALA A 63 -4.78 7.97 -7.31
CA ALA A 63 -3.64 8.82 -7.05
C ALA A 63 -3.46 9.88 -8.15
N GLU A 64 -3.60 9.49 -9.42
CA GLU A 64 -3.56 10.38 -10.57
C GLU A 64 -4.64 11.48 -10.47
N LYS A 65 -5.89 11.11 -10.21
CA LYS A 65 -6.98 12.08 -10.01
C LYS A 65 -6.75 13.04 -8.83
N GLU A 66 -6.10 12.59 -7.77
CA GLU A 66 -5.74 13.46 -6.65
C GLU A 66 -4.60 14.43 -7.03
N TRP A 67 -3.63 13.96 -7.81
CA TRP A 67 -2.58 14.81 -8.37
C TRP A 67 -3.14 15.87 -9.30
N ASP A 68 -4.01 15.49 -10.24
CA ASP A 68 -4.66 16.40 -11.17
C ASP A 68 -5.41 17.52 -10.44
N LYS A 69 -6.13 17.17 -9.36
CA LYS A 69 -6.83 18.17 -8.54
C LYS A 69 -5.89 19.13 -7.83
N LYS A 70 -4.76 18.63 -7.34
CA LYS A 70 -3.75 19.48 -6.69
C LYS A 70 -3.08 20.39 -7.68
N ASP A 71 -2.75 19.87 -8.84
CA ASP A 71 -2.13 20.60 -9.94
C ASP A 71 -3.05 21.73 -10.42
N ALA A 72 -4.31 21.41 -10.69
CA ALA A 72 -5.32 22.39 -11.03
C ALA A 72 -5.49 23.49 -9.96
N ALA A 73 -5.47 23.09 -8.67
CA ALA A 73 -5.56 24.09 -7.58
C ALA A 73 -4.34 25.00 -7.50
N ILE A 74 -3.16 24.50 -7.86
CA ILE A 74 -1.93 25.32 -7.93
C ILE A 74 -2.04 26.33 -9.08
N ASP A 75 -2.44 25.87 -10.26
CA ASP A 75 -2.62 26.72 -11.43
C ASP A 75 -3.69 27.79 -11.18
N ASP A 76 -4.82 27.42 -10.61
CA ASP A 76 -5.89 28.36 -10.26
C ASP A 76 -5.43 29.38 -9.22
N SER A 77 -4.63 28.96 -8.23
CA SER A 77 -4.08 29.87 -7.23
C SER A 77 -3.12 30.88 -7.85
N TYR A 78 -2.27 30.42 -8.74
CA TYR A 78 -1.35 31.28 -9.48
C TYR A 78 -2.11 32.29 -10.37
N ALA A 79 -3.08 31.82 -11.13
CA ALA A 79 -3.92 32.68 -11.97
C ALA A 79 -4.66 33.75 -11.11
N CYS A 80 -5.18 33.35 -9.93
CA CYS A 80 -5.83 34.27 -9.03
C CYS A 80 -4.88 35.36 -8.49
N GLN A 81 -3.65 34.98 -8.13
CA GLN A 81 -2.65 35.90 -7.58
C GLN A 81 -2.08 36.85 -8.64
N THR A 82 -2.00 36.42 -9.90
CA THR A 82 -1.50 37.20 -11.02
C THR A 82 -2.59 37.94 -11.79
N SER A 83 -3.85 37.80 -11.34
CA SER A 83 -5.00 38.50 -11.94
C SER A 83 -4.85 40.00 -11.87
N GLU A 84 -5.28 40.71 -12.89
CA GLU A 84 -5.38 42.18 -12.92
C GLU A 84 -6.40 42.73 -11.90
N ASN A 85 -7.28 41.87 -11.39
CA ASN A 85 -8.27 42.24 -10.40
C ASN A 85 -7.62 42.37 -9.01
N LEU A 86 -7.32 43.58 -8.57
CA LEU A 86 -6.72 43.85 -7.27
C LEU A 86 -7.59 43.39 -6.07
N GLN A 87 -8.85 43.13 -6.28
CA GLN A 87 -9.76 42.60 -5.26
C GLN A 87 -9.79 41.08 -5.21
N ALA A 88 -9.17 40.41 -6.16
CA ALA A 88 -9.10 38.96 -6.17
C ALA A 88 -8.16 38.45 -5.08
N TYR A 89 -8.57 37.41 -4.39
CA TYR A 89 -7.72 36.66 -3.46
C TYR A 89 -8.00 35.18 -3.52
N TRP A 90 -6.99 34.39 -3.29
CA TRP A 90 -7.10 32.94 -3.24
C TRP A 90 -7.54 32.48 -1.87
N GLU A 91 -8.60 31.66 -1.82
CA GLU A 91 -9.09 31.04 -0.60
C GLU A 91 -8.66 29.57 -0.58
N PRO A 92 -7.69 29.19 0.30
CA PRO A 92 -7.04 27.87 0.23
C PRO A 92 -7.94 26.71 0.68
N ASN A 93 -8.96 26.96 1.50
CA ASN A 93 -9.83 25.89 2.00
C ASN A 93 -10.84 25.43 0.93
N THR A 94 -11.34 26.36 0.13
CA THR A 94 -12.32 26.09 -0.93
C THR A 94 -11.69 25.97 -2.30
N HIS A 95 -10.40 26.27 -2.43
CA HIS A 95 -9.66 26.32 -3.70
C HIS A 95 -10.37 27.19 -4.73
N ARG A 96 -10.70 28.44 -4.35
CA ARG A 96 -11.41 29.38 -5.20
C ARG A 96 -10.78 30.75 -5.14
N CYS A 97 -10.84 31.45 -6.29
CA CYS A 97 -10.54 32.86 -6.35
C CYS A 97 -11.80 33.65 -6.00
N LEU A 98 -11.72 34.47 -4.96
CA LEU A 98 -12.84 35.26 -4.46
C LEU A 98 -12.54 36.76 -4.54
N ASP A 99 -13.60 37.55 -4.65
CA ASP A 99 -13.53 39.01 -4.53
C ASP A 99 -13.58 39.42 -3.05
N ARG A 100 -12.60 40.19 -2.58
CA ARG A 100 -12.47 40.62 -1.17
C ARG A 100 -13.65 41.45 -0.68
N ARG A 101 -14.31 42.17 -1.56
CA ARG A 101 -15.39 43.06 -1.23
C ARG A 101 -16.73 42.34 -1.13
N THR A 102 -16.95 41.41 -2.03
CA THR A 102 -18.25 40.74 -2.14
C THR A 102 -18.26 39.30 -1.64
N GLY A 103 -17.07 38.68 -1.48
CA GLY A 103 -16.92 37.27 -1.14
C GLY A 103 -17.39 36.30 -2.24
N ARG A 104 -17.66 36.80 -3.42
CA ARG A 104 -18.14 35.98 -4.56
C ARG A 104 -16.96 35.43 -5.36
N PRO A 105 -17.12 34.24 -5.97
CA PRO A 105 -16.13 33.71 -6.89
C PRO A 105 -15.94 34.65 -8.09
N VAL A 106 -14.69 34.85 -8.43
CA VAL A 106 -14.27 35.59 -9.64
C VAL A 106 -13.43 34.70 -10.52
N VAL A 107 -13.54 34.91 -11.82
CA VAL A 107 -12.65 34.28 -12.79
C VAL A 107 -11.43 35.18 -12.90
N PRO A 108 -10.20 34.64 -12.63
CA PRO A 108 -8.97 35.41 -12.72
C PRO A 108 -8.64 35.85 -14.14
#